data_e502ccb83dd08bf0bf5df95859bd2fa5
#
_entry.id   e502ccb83dd08bf0bf5df95859bd2fa5
#
_cell.length_a   1.000
_cell.length_b   1.000
_cell.length_c   1.000
_cell.angle_alpha   90.00
_cell.angle_beta   90.00
_cell.angle_gamma   90.00
#
_symmetry.space_group_name_H-M   'P 1'
#
loop_
_entity.id
_entity.type
_entity.pdbx_description
1 polymer ?
#
loop_
_entity_poly.entity_id
_entity_poly.type
_entity_poly.pdbx_seq_one_letter_code
_entity_poly.pdbx_strand_id
1 'polypeptide(L)'
;MRLIPLLCIPGVITSCQVREHEQPNIVFIMTDDHGYQAISAYGGTLNSTPALDRIAGEGVIFRNSFVCNSISAPSRAALLTGKHSHANGHTDNRQRFDSSQVTFPRLLREAGYQTAVIGKWHLQSEPTGFDYWNILPGQGSYYNPDFIEMGRRYRQEGYATTLITDMAIDWIRDRDKSKPFCILVHHKAPHRNWMPDTIDFDLFDDPDFPVPGNFFDDYEGRKGAELQKMSIFKDMRMASDLKITGTDGDSITQSEKDYISYLEKRLTPQQYRAWQNEYESLSRSYNAHPLTGDSLAIFKLNRYLSDYLRTIQSVDRNTGRLLDFIDSAGLRDNTIIVYTSDQGFYLGEHGWFDKRFMYEESFRTPLMMRLPQGFEAKGDIGEMVQNIDLAPTFLELAGVSPPDDMQGMSLVPLLRGPAVKKWRDALYYHYYEYPGEHDTRPHYGVRTDRYKLIHFYGETDHWELYDLESDQHEMKNLI
;
A
#
# COMPACT_ATOMS: atom_id res chain seq x y z
N MET A 1 82.47 -9.64 30.07
CA MET A 1 81.01 -9.64 30.31
C MET A 1 80.40 -8.38 29.69
N ARG A 2 79.79 -8.51 28.53
CA ARG A 2 79.06 -7.39 27.84
C ARG A 2 77.58 -7.62 28.06
N LEU A 3 76.92 -6.69 28.76
CA LEU A 3 75.44 -6.62 28.94
C LEU A 3 74.80 -6.09 27.65
N ILE A 4 73.86 -6.85 27.13
CA ILE A 4 72.99 -6.46 26.00
C ILE A 4 71.72 -5.87 26.61
N PRO A 5 71.28 -4.67 26.23
CA PRO A 5 69.99 -4.15 26.71
C PRO A 5 68.83 -4.78 25.94
N LEU A 6 67.85 -5.24 26.66
CA LEU A 6 66.56 -5.75 26.12
C LEU A 6 65.73 -4.56 25.73
N LEU A 7 65.44 -4.45 24.43
CA LEU A 7 64.52 -3.44 23.88
C LEU A 7 63.07 -3.98 24.07
N CYS A 8 62.29 -3.34 24.94
CA CYS A 8 60.84 -3.56 25.03
C CYS A 8 60.15 -2.78 23.90
N ILE A 9 59.59 -3.50 22.94
CA ILE A 9 58.71 -2.93 21.91
C ILE A 9 57.30 -2.83 22.52
N PRO A 10 56.66 -1.65 22.62
CA PRO A 10 55.28 -1.55 23.03
C PRO A 10 54.38 -2.11 21.95
N GLY A 11 53.71 -3.23 22.22
CA GLY A 11 52.65 -3.76 21.38
C GLY A 11 51.48 -2.78 21.31
N VAL A 12 51.22 -2.23 20.11
CA VAL A 12 50.01 -1.48 19.82
C VAL A 12 48.86 -2.49 19.81
N ILE A 13 48.10 -2.56 20.90
CA ILE A 13 46.83 -3.27 20.92
C ILE A 13 45.86 -2.40 20.13
N THR A 14 45.68 -2.72 18.83
CA THR A 14 44.61 -2.19 18.03
C THR A 14 43.30 -2.84 18.56
N SER A 15 42.65 -2.15 19.48
CA SER A 15 41.27 -2.50 19.87
C SER A 15 40.43 -2.41 18.60
N CYS A 16 40.02 -3.58 18.06
CA CYS A 16 38.92 -3.67 17.17
C CYS A 16 37.68 -3.27 17.96
N GLN A 17 37.33 -1.98 17.97
CA GLN A 17 36.01 -1.56 18.37
C GLN A 17 35.04 -2.21 17.36
N VAL A 18 34.36 -3.27 17.80
CA VAL A 18 33.11 -3.69 17.19
C VAL A 18 32.25 -2.44 17.26
N ARG A 19 32.01 -1.76 16.13
CA ARG A 19 30.99 -0.71 16.04
C ARG A 19 29.73 -1.40 16.52
N GLU A 20 29.22 -1.04 17.72
CA GLU A 20 27.81 -1.27 18.04
C GLU A 20 27.04 -0.73 16.83
N HIS A 21 26.30 -1.59 16.13
CA HIS A 21 25.46 -1.16 15.04
C HIS A 21 24.48 -0.15 15.64
N GLU A 22 24.63 1.12 15.27
CA GLU A 22 23.64 2.15 15.62
C GLU A 22 22.29 1.65 15.14
N GLN A 23 21.29 1.70 16.02
CA GLN A 23 19.91 1.32 15.70
C GLN A 23 19.45 2.11 14.46
N PRO A 24 19.03 1.46 13.36
CA PRO A 24 18.69 2.17 12.13
C PRO A 24 17.40 2.97 12.28
N ASN A 25 17.31 4.10 11.62
CA ASN A 25 16.04 4.78 11.43
C ASN A 25 15.14 3.96 10.49
N ILE A 26 13.83 4.10 10.65
CA ILE A 26 12.83 3.41 9.84
C ILE A 26 11.87 4.45 9.24
N VAL A 27 11.82 4.50 7.91
CA VAL A 27 10.84 5.26 7.15
C VAL A 27 9.96 4.26 6.42
N PHE A 28 8.73 4.10 6.88
CA PHE A 28 7.77 3.17 6.31
C PHE A 28 6.71 3.94 5.52
N ILE A 29 6.73 3.78 4.20
CA ILE A 29 5.81 4.42 3.26
C ILE A 29 4.77 3.39 2.85
N MET A 30 3.50 3.66 3.13
CA MET A 30 2.39 2.79 2.74
C MET A 30 1.33 3.58 1.99
N THR A 31 0.93 3.06 0.86
CA THR A 31 -0.19 3.54 0.04
C THR A 31 -1.46 2.74 0.33
N ASP A 32 -2.56 3.22 -0.22
CA ASP A 32 -3.88 2.63 -0.08
C ASP A 32 -4.36 2.20 -1.47
N ASP A 33 -4.44 0.89 -1.72
CA ASP A 33 -4.87 0.31 -3.00
C ASP A 33 -3.85 0.43 -4.17
N HIS A 34 -2.55 0.40 -3.92
CA HIS A 34 -1.57 0.44 -5.00
C HIS A 34 -1.24 -0.97 -5.52
N GLY A 35 -1.84 -1.34 -6.65
CA GLY A 35 -1.54 -2.58 -7.35
C GLY A 35 -0.09 -2.62 -7.87
N TYR A 36 0.62 -3.72 -7.64
CA TYR A 36 2.01 -3.89 -8.08
C TYR A 36 2.17 -3.77 -9.61
N GLN A 37 1.10 -4.04 -10.38
CA GLN A 37 1.06 -3.93 -11.85
C GLN A 37 1.29 -2.50 -12.34
N ALA A 38 1.03 -1.49 -11.49
CA ALA A 38 1.23 -0.08 -11.81
C ALA A 38 2.60 0.48 -11.36
N ILE A 39 3.54 -0.39 -10.99
CA ILE A 39 4.90 -0.02 -10.58
C ILE A 39 5.91 -0.57 -11.59
N SER A 40 6.73 0.31 -12.19
CA SER A 40 7.69 -0.07 -13.24
C SER A 40 8.75 -1.07 -12.74
N ALA A 41 9.21 -1.00 -11.48
CA ALA A 41 10.14 -1.97 -10.90
C ALA A 41 9.58 -3.41 -10.82
N TYR A 42 8.27 -3.58 -10.83
CA TYR A 42 7.61 -4.90 -10.93
C TYR A 42 7.40 -5.38 -12.37
N GLY A 43 7.89 -4.63 -13.36
CA GLY A 43 7.67 -4.90 -14.78
C GLY A 43 6.36 -4.32 -15.32
N GLY A 44 5.66 -3.49 -14.54
CA GLY A 44 4.47 -2.77 -14.96
C GLY A 44 4.76 -1.83 -16.14
N THR A 45 3.90 -1.88 -17.16
CA THR A 45 4.01 -1.05 -18.37
C THR A 45 2.96 0.08 -18.42
N LEU A 46 2.05 0.10 -17.46
CA LEU A 46 0.97 1.09 -17.40
C LEU A 46 1.47 2.48 -16.98
N ASN A 47 2.58 2.53 -16.26
CA ASN A 47 3.08 3.75 -15.63
C ASN A 47 4.60 3.74 -15.52
N SER A 48 5.20 4.91 -15.30
CA SER A 48 6.60 5.06 -14.92
C SER A 48 6.68 5.61 -13.50
N THR A 49 7.41 4.91 -12.63
CA THR A 49 7.54 5.22 -11.21
C THR A 49 9.01 5.32 -10.77
N PRO A 50 9.77 6.31 -11.29
CA PRO A 50 11.22 6.37 -11.13
C PRO A 50 11.68 6.50 -9.68
N ALA A 51 10.91 7.13 -8.79
CA ALA A 51 11.26 7.23 -7.38
C ALA A 51 11.07 5.90 -6.65
N LEU A 52 10.04 5.12 -6.98
CA LEU A 52 9.85 3.77 -6.48
C LEU A 52 10.90 2.82 -7.04
N ASP A 53 11.24 2.96 -8.32
CA ASP A 53 12.31 2.18 -8.97
C ASP A 53 13.67 2.43 -8.31
N ARG A 54 13.90 3.66 -7.80
CA ARG A 54 15.11 3.97 -7.03
C ARG A 54 15.17 3.17 -5.71
N ILE A 55 14.05 3.01 -4.98
CA ILE A 55 14.02 2.16 -3.77
C ILE A 55 14.39 0.72 -4.13
N ALA A 56 13.80 0.17 -5.19
CA ALA A 56 14.07 -1.18 -5.68
C ALA A 56 15.53 -1.35 -6.15
N GLY A 57 16.02 -0.41 -6.96
CA GLY A 57 17.37 -0.46 -7.55
C GLY A 57 18.50 -0.25 -6.55
N GLU A 58 18.24 0.48 -5.46
CA GLU A 58 19.20 0.71 -4.38
C GLU A 58 19.09 -0.31 -3.24
N GLY A 59 18.15 -1.24 -3.31
CA GLY A 59 17.84 -2.18 -2.27
C GLY A 59 17.33 -3.53 -2.79
N VAL A 60 16.20 -4.00 -2.22
CA VAL A 60 15.56 -5.26 -2.57
C VAL A 60 14.11 -5.06 -2.98
N ILE A 61 13.63 -5.94 -3.84
CA ILE A 61 12.24 -6.06 -4.25
C ILE A 61 11.72 -7.46 -3.95
N PHE A 62 10.65 -7.57 -3.17
CA PHE A 62 10.00 -8.84 -2.89
C PHE A 62 8.97 -9.14 -3.98
N ARG A 63 9.26 -10.15 -4.79
CA ARG A 63 8.37 -10.52 -5.90
C ARG A 63 7.08 -11.19 -5.44
N ASN A 64 7.11 -11.87 -4.30
CA ASN A 64 6.01 -12.64 -3.72
C ASN A 64 5.64 -12.11 -2.32
N SER A 65 5.18 -10.86 -2.26
CA SER A 65 4.67 -10.25 -1.04
C SER A 65 3.14 -10.20 -1.05
N PHE A 66 2.52 -10.57 0.06
CA PHE A 66 1.08 -10.76 0.17
C PHE A 66 0.52 -10.13 1.45
N VAL A 67 -0.81 -9.99 1.52
CA VAL A 67 -1.51 -9.55 2.73
C VAL A 67 -2.33 -10.71 3.31
N CYS A 68 -2.64 -10.68 4.60
CA CYS A 68 -3.44 -11.75 5.22
C CYS A 68 -4.96 -11.51 5.10
N ASN A 69 -5.37 -10.31 4.73
CA ASN A 69 -6.75 -9.91 4.49
C ASN A 69 -6.74 -8.65 3.59
N SER A 70 -7.28 -8.74 2.37
CA SER A 70 -7.21 -7.69 1.35
C SER A 70 -8.26 -6.61 1.55
N ILE A 71 -8.25 -5.95 2.73
CA ILE A 71 -9.11 -4.82 3.06
C ILE A 71 -8.38 -3.92 4.07
N SER A 72 -8.48 -2.60 3.90
CA SER A 72 -7.57 -1.62 4.50
C SER A 72 -7.40 -1.74 6.01
N ALA A 73 -8.47 -1.67 6.83
CA ALA A 73 -8.31 -1.65 8.28
C ALA A 73 -7.77 -2.98 8.84
N PRO A 74 -8.26 -4.16 8.43
CA PRO A 74 -7.67 -5.45 8.83
C PRO A 74 -6.21 -5.61 8.41
N SER A 75 -5.84 -5.22 7.20
CA SER A 75 -4.45 -5.29 6.73
C SER A 75 -3.52 -4.39 7.57
N ARG A 76 -3.95 -3.15 7.88
CA ARG A 76 -3.21 -2.22 8.73
C ARG A 76 -3.07 -2.73 10.15
N ALA A 77 -4.13 -3.31 10.73
CA ALA A 77 -4.09 -3.93 12.04
C ALA A 77 -3.13 -5.13 12.09
N ALA A 78 -3.16 -5.97 11.05
CA ALA A 78 -2.26 -7.12 10.93
C ALA A 78 -0.78 -6.70 10.83
N LEU A 79 -0.49 -5.69 10.03
CA LEU A 79 0.84 -5.10 9.91
C LEU A 79 1.36 -4.54 11.25
N LEU A 80 0.53 -3.80 11.98
CA LEU A 80 0.93 -3.20 13.25
C LEU A 80 1.20 -4.23 14.34
N THR A 81 0.41 -5.31 14.37
CA THR A 81 0.45 -6.33 15.43
C THR A 81 1.31 -7.54 15.09
N GLY A 82 1.68 -7.75 13.81
CA GLY A 82 2.33 -8.98 13.35
C GLY A 82 1.43 -10.22 13.44
N LYS A 83 0.09 -10.03 13.46
CA LYS A 83 -0.90 -11.10 13.68
C LYS A 83 -1.99 -11.09 12.61
N HIS A 84 -2.45 -12.29 12.24
CA HIS A 84 -3.62 -12.43 11.39
C HIS A 84 -4.88 -11.80 12.02
N SER A 85 -5.86 -11.43 11.18
CA SER A 85 -7.11 -10.77 11.62
C SER A 85 -7.88 -11.53 12.70
N HIS A 86 -7.89 -12.86 12.65
CA HIS A 86 -8.54 -13.69 13.69
C HIS A 86 -7.81 -13.66 15.05
N ALA A 87 -6.51 -13.40 15.04
CA ALA A 87 -5.70 -13.33 16.26
C ALA A 87 -5.66 -11.92 16.87
N ASN A 88 -5.67 -10.87 16.03
CA ASN A 88 -5.76 -9.48 16.49
C ASN A 88 -7.20 -8.97 16.68
N GLY A 89 -8.21 -9.76 16.27
CA GLY A 89 -9.63 -9.44 16.41
C GLY A 89 -10.16 -8.37 15.47
N HIS A 90 -9.35 -7.82 14.54
CA HIS A 90 -9.76 -6.78 13.60
C HIS A 90 -10.03 -7.38 12.21
N THR A 91 -11.27 -7.72 11.92
CA THR A 91 -11.67 -8.54 10.77
C THR A 91 -12.35 -7.76 9.64
N ASP A 92 -12.90 -6.56 9.91
CA ASP A 92 -13.57 -5.72 8.91
C ASP A 92 -13.33 -4.22 9.10
N ASN A 93 -13.69 -3.39 8.10
CA ASN A 93 -13.49 -1.93 8.13
C ASN A 93 -14.39 -1.18 9.13
N ARG A 94 -15.43 -1.82 9.66
CA ARG A 94 -16.42 -1.20 10.55
C ARG A 94 -16.00 -1.29 12.01
N GLN A 95 -15.11 -2.19 12.33
CA GLN A 95 -14.63 -2.41 13.69
C GLN A 95 -13.70 -1.30 14.16
N ARG A 96 -13.71 -1.04 15.46
CA ARG A 96 -12.72 -0.22 16.13
C ARG A 96 -11.55 -1.09 16.55
N PHE A 97 -10.34 -0.71 16.18
CA PHE A 97 -9.12 -1.40 16.60
C PHE A 97 -8.94 -1.29 18.13
N ASP A 98 -8.63 -2.40 18.76
CA ASP A 98 -8.29 -2.43 20.18
C ASP A 98 -6.90 -1.80 20.42
N SER A 99 -6.90 -0.56 20.84
CA SER A 99 -5.69 0.23 21.07
C SER A 99 -4.83 -0.25 22.25
N SER A 100 -5.33 -1.25 23.05
CA SER A 100 -4.54 -1.85 24.13
C SER A 100 -3.54 -2.89 23.62
N GLN A 101 -3.73 -3.39 22.42
CA GLN A 101 -2.85 -4.40 21.82
C GLN A 101 -1.42 -3.92 21.68
N VAL A 102 -0.50 -4.87 21.76
CA VAL A 102 0.92 -4.65 21.51
C VAL A 102 1.13 -4.48 20.00
N THR A 103 1.74 -3.35 19.61
CA THR A 103 2.09 -3.01 18.24
C THR A 103 3.59 -2.74 18.12
N PHE A 104 4.17 -2.98 16.95
CA PHE A 104 5.61 -2.76 16.79
C PHE A 104 6.05 -1.30 17.06
N PRO A 105 5.28 -0.25 16.72
CA PRO A 105 5.68 1.13 17.08
C PRO A 105 5.73 1.35 18.58
N ARG A 106 4.83 0.74 19.36
CA ARG A 106 4.86 0.80 20.83
C ARG A 106 6.16 0.20 21.37
N LEU A 107 6.55 -0.98 20.89
CA LEU A 107 7.78 -1.65 21.32
C LEU A 107 9.05 -0.89 20.91
N LEU A 108 9.06 -0.31 19.71
CA LEU A 108 10.14 0.56 19.27
C LEU A 108 10.26 1.82 20.16
N ARG A 109 9.14 2.44 20.51
CA ARG A 109 9.11 3.58 21.43
C ARG A 109 9.66 3.22 22.80
N GLU A 110 9.27 2.07 23.35
CA GLU A 110 9.80 1.55 24.62
C GLU A 110 11.30 1.24 24.54
N ALA A 111 11.81 0.92 23.35
CA ALA A 111 13.24 0.74 23.08
C ALA A 111 14.02 2.03 22.79
N GLY A 112 13.38 3.20 22.93
CA GLY A 112 14.04 4.51 22.82
C GLY A 112 13.91 5.20 21.46
N TYR A 113 13.19 4.60 20.49
CA TYR A 113 12.87 5.28 19.25
C TYR A 113 11.92 6.45 19.46
N GLN A 114 12.06 7.50 18.67
CA GLN A 114 10.98 8.44 18.44
C GLN A 114 10.05 7.87 17.36
N THR A 115 8.76 7.85 17.64
CA THR A 115 7.77 7.21 16.77
C THR A 115 6.72 8.18 16.27
N ALA A 116 6.40 8.13 14.98
CA ALA A 116 5.35 8.96 14.38
C ALA A 116 4.51 8.19 13.38
N VAL A 117 3.24 8.60 13.22
CA VAL A 117 2.38 8.21 12.09
C VAL A 117 1.71 9.44 11.49
N ILE A 118 1.80 9.60 10.17
CA ILE A 118 1.24 10.72 9.41
C ILE A 118 0.45 10.21 8.23
N GLY A 119 -0.78 10.67 8.08
CA GLY A 119 -1.66 10.34 6.96
C GLY A 119 -2.78 9.35 7.31
N LYS A 120 -3.08 8.41 6.42
CA LYS A 120 -4.24 7.50 6.59
C LYS A 120 -4.01 6.50 7.73
N TRP A 121 -4.89 6.55 8.74
CA TRP A 121 -4.92 5.59 9.85
C TRP A 121 -5.97 4.51 9.65
N HIS A 122 -7.21 4.89 9.51
CA HIS A 122 -8.39 4.06 9.15
C HIS A 122 -8.70 2.89 10.10
N LEU A 123 -8.34 3.00 11.39
CA LEU A 123 -8.60 1.94 12.39
C LEU A 123 -9.71 2.31 13.40
N GLN A 124 -10.50 3.35 13.14
CA GLN A 124 -11.62 3.82 13.99
C GLN A 124 -11.19 4.18 15.44
N SER A 125 -9.92 4.13 15.76
CA SER A 125 -9.32 4.48 17.05
C SER A 125 -8.26 5.57 16.86
N GLU A 126 -7.88 6.26 17.93
CA GLU A 126 -6.69 7.08 17.91
C GLU A 126 -5.42 6.20 17.88
N PRO A 127 -4.34 6.65 17.21
CA PRO A 127 -3.06 5.96 17.25
C PRO A 127 -2.49 5.86 18.67
N THR A 128 -2.00 4.68 19.04
CA THR A 128 -1.30 4.42 20.30
C THR A 128 0.08 3.84 20.05
N GLY A 129 1.02 4.11 20.96
CA GLY A 129 2.41 3.69 20.78
C GLY A 129 3.25 4.63 19.91
N PHE A 130 2.76 5.84 19.65
CA PHE A 130 3.45 6.89 18.92
C PHE A 130 3.68 8.11 19.83
N ASP A 131 4.81 8.80 19.64
CA ASP A 131 5.09 10.10 20.28
C ASP A 131 4.36 11.23 19.55
N TYR A 132 4.16 11.08 18.25
CA TYR A 132 3.46 12.05 17.41
C TYR A 132 2.54 11.35 16.39
N TRP A 133 1.38 11.93 16.14
CA TRP A 133 0.51 11.52 15.07
C TRP A 133 -0.32 12.66 14.49
N ASN A 134 -0.50 12.63 13.18
CA ASN A 134 -1.33 13.57 12.44
C ASN A 134 -2.04 12.80 11.31
N ILE A 135 -3.29 12.44 11.53
CA ILE A 135 -3.98 11.45 10.72
C ILE A 135 -5.19 12.01 9.97
N LEU A 136 -5.49 11.40 8.84
CA LEU A 136 -6.74 11.64 8.11
C LEU A 136 -7.90 10.96 8.85
N PRO A 137 -9.05 11.65 9.07
CA PRO A 137 -10.26 11.03 9.61
C PRO A 137 -10.88 10.07 8.56
N GLY A 138 -11.15 8.83 8.97
CA GLY A 138 -11.74 7.80 8.11
C GLY A 138 -10.90 7.55 6.86
N GLN A 139 -11.54 7.65 5.68
CA GLN A 139 -10.87 7.48 4.39
C GLN A 139 -10.07 8.72 3.94
N GLY A 140 -10.26 9.88 4.58
CA GLY A 140 -9.66 11.14 4.17
C GLY A 140 -10.19 11.70 2.84
N SER A 141 -9.72 12.88 2.48
CA SER A 141 -10.00 13.55 1.20
C SER A 141 -8.70 13.83 0.45
N TYR A 142 -8.74 13.82 -0.88
CA TYR A 142 -7.59 14.16 -1.71
C TYR A 142 -7.24 15.65 -1.65
N TYR A 143 -8.24 16.50 -1.75
CA TYR A 143 -8.09 17.95 -1.71
C TYR A 143 -8.49 18.51 -0.37
N ASN A 144 -7.73 19.49 0.11
CA ASN A 144 -8.00 20.26 1.33
C ASN A 144 -8.45 19.37 2.50
N PRO A 145 -7.69 18.30 2.80
CA PRO A 145 -8.11 17.29 3.76
C PRO A 145 -8.28 17.86 5.16
N ASP A 146 -9.24 17.28 5.90
CA ASP A 146 -9.24 17.42 7.34
C ASP A 146 -8.17 16.47 7.90
N PHE A 147 -7.48 16.93 8.97
CA PHE A 147 -6.53 16.16 9.75
C PHE A 147 -6.93 16.16 11.23
N ILE A 148 -6.44 15.18 11.96
CA ILE A 148 -6.48 15.14 13.42
C ILE A 148 -5.03 15.01 13.91
N GLU A 149 -4.50 16.08 14.47
CA GLU A 149 -3.16 16.15 15.04
C GLU A 149 -3.25 16.01 16.55
N MET A 150 -2.76 14.92 17.09
CA MET A 150 -2.76 14.69 18.56
C MET A 150 -4.11 15.02 19.22
N GLY A 151 -5.22 14.59 18.58
CA GLY A 151 -6.60 14.83 19.02
C GLY A 151 -7.23 16.15 18.54
N ARG A 152 -6.47 17.10 18.01
CA ARG A 152 -6.97 18.38 17.50
C ARG A 152 -7.32 18.30 16.01
N ARG A 153 -8.58 18.49 15.66
CA ARG A 153 -9.04 18.51 14.26
C ARG A 153 -8.80 19.87 13.61
N TYR A 154 -8.30 19.85 12.37
CA TYR A 154 -8.14 21.03 11.53
C TYR A 154 -8.25 20.65 10.04
N ARG A 155 -8.38 21.64 9.17
CA ARG A 155 -8.35 21.49 7.71
C ARG A 155 -7.10 22.18 7.17
N GLN A 156 -6.42 21.50 6.23
CA GLN A 156 -5.26 22.05 5.53
C GLN A 156 -5.56 22.18 4.04
N GLU A 157 -5.35 23.38 3.47
CA GLU A 157 -5.45 23.57 2.03
C GLU A 157 -4.28 22.89 1.31
N GLY A 158 -4.57 22.21 0.20
CA GLY A 158 -3.58 21.52 -0.63
C GLY A 158 -4.00 20.11 -1.02
N TYR A 159 -3.08 19.39 -1.64
CA TYR A 159 -3.28 18.01 -2.06
C TYR A 159 -2.72 17.04 -1.02
N ALA A 160 -3.50 16.04 -0.62
CA ALA A 160 -3.22 15.19 0.53
C ALA A 160 -1.85 14.50 0.48
N THR A 161 -1.46 13.95 -0.68
CA THR A 161 -0.17 13.25 -0.83
C THR A 161 1.00 14.18 -0.57
N THR A 162 0.94 15.42 -1.09
CA THR A 162 1.95 16.45 -0.88
C THR A 162 2.00 16.89 0.58
N LEU A 163 0.85 17.18 1.19
CA LEU A 163 0.76 17.61 2.59
C LEU A 163 1.30 16.56 3.55
N ILE A 164 0.95 15.28 3.35
CA ILE A 164 1.46 14.16 4.18
C ILE A 164 2.98 14.07 4.09
N THR A 165 3.54 14.22 2.89
CA THR A 165 4.99 14.20 2.67
C THR A 165 5.69 15.40 3.31
N ASP A 166 5.13 16.60 3.17
CA ASP A 166 5.65 17.81 3.80
C ASP A 166 5.70 17.66 5.32
N MET A 167 4.61 17.19 5.93
CA MET A 167 4.54 16.94 7.38
C MET A 167 5.56 15.87 7.82
N ALA A 168 5.77 14.84 7.02
CA ALA A 168 6.77 13.81 7.33
C ALA A 168 8.20 14.37 7.28
N ILE A 169 8.53 15.14 6.25
CA ILE A 169 9.84 15.81 6.11
C ILE A 169 10.07 16.78 7.28
N ASP A 170 9.06 17.59 7.63
CA ASP A 170 9.16 18.56 8.74
C ASP A 170 9.36 17.84 10.07
N TRP A 171 8.59 16.76 10.33
CA TRP A 171 8.76 15.99 11.57
C TRP A 171 10.16 15.35 11.64
N ILE A 172 10.68 14.77 10.55
CA ILE A 172 12.04 14.20 10.52
C ILE A 172 13.09 15.32 10.74
N ARG A 173 12.89 16.51 10.19
CA ARG A 173 13.80 17.67 10.37
C ARG A 173 13.88 18.12 11.81
N ASP A 174 12.73 18.20 12.49
CA ASP A 174 12.55 18.80 13.81
C ASP A 174 12.70 17.82 14.97
N ARG A 175 12.88 16.51 14.68
CA ARG A 175 13.03 15.46 15.68
C ARG A 175 14.24 15.67 16.61
N ASP A 176 14.29 15.00 17.76
CA ASP A 176 15.48 14.85 18.57
C ASP A 176 16.54 14.00 17.83
N LYS A 177 17.60 14.63 17.35
CA LYS A 177 18.64 14.00 16.53
C LYS A 177 19.54 13.03 17.31
N SER A 178 19.40 12.96 18.63
CA SER A 178 20.16 12.04 19.48
C SER A 178 19.51 10.64 19.56
N LYS A 179 18.31 10.46 18.98
CA LYS A 179 17.56 9.20 19.01
C LYS A 179 17.31 8.65 17.62
N PRO A 180 17.26 7.31 17.46
CA PRO A 180 16.72 6.72 16.25
C PRO A 180 15.21 7.02 16.13
N PHE A 181 14.67 6.96 14.94
CA PHE A 181 13.25 7.21 14.71
C PHE A 181 12.58 6.13 13.82
N CYS A 182 11.28 5.97 14.04
CA CYS A 182 10.41 5.20 13.16
C CYS A 182 9.21 6.10 12.79
N ILE A 183 9.07 6.38 11.50
CA ILE A 183 7.94 7.13 10.97
C ILE A 183 7.15 6.31 9.95
N LEU A 184 5.83 6.27 10.14
CA LEU A 184 4.87 5.68 9.22
C LEU A 184 4.24 6.80 8.39
N VAL A 185 4.52 6.81 7.09
CA VAL A 185 3.99 7.79 6.11
C VAL A 185 2.93 7.07 5.27
N HIS A 186 1.67 7.30 5.61
CA HIS A 186 0.54 6.58 5.06
C HIS A 186 -0.27 7.45 4.10
N HIS A 187 -0.09 7.23 2.79
CA HIS A 187 -0.85 7.95 1.77
C HIS A 187 -2.28 7.41 1.61
N LYS A 188 -3.23 8.31 1.30
CA LYS A 188 -4.56 7.94 0.84
C LYS A 188 -4.54 7.43 -0.60
N ALA A 189 -3.69 8.01 -1.45
CA ALA A 189 -3.58 7.63 -2.85
C ALA A 189 -3.00 6.21 -2.99
N PRO A 190 -3.43 5.45 -4.00
CA PRO A 190 -4.43 5.75 -5.02
C PRO A 190 -5.87 5.23 -4.75
N HIS A 191 -6.36 5.27 -3.52
CA HIS A 191 -7.72 4.79 -3.15
C HIS A 191 -8.84 5.50 -3.95
N ARG A 192 -9.92 4.78 -4.26
CA ARG A 192 -11.17 5.30 -4.84
C ARG A 192 -11.65 6.56 -4.07
N ASN A 193 -12.12 7.68 -4.70
CA ASN A 193 -12.48 7.82 -6.13
C ASN A 193 -11.36 8.45 -7.00
N TRP A 194 -10.12 8.12 -6.84
CA TRP A 194 -9.00 8.54 -7.69
C TRP A 194 -9.10 9.98 -8.17
N MET A 195 -8.85 10.93 -7.28
CA MET A 195 -8.86 12.35 -7.62
C MET A 195 -7.41 12.81 -7.81
N PRO A 196 -6.95 13.00 -9.06
CA PRO A 196 -5.58 13.42 -9.35
C PRO A 196 -5.25 14.79 -8.80
N ASP A 197 -3.97 15.07 -8.56
CA ASP A 197 -3.50 16.44 -8.37
C ASP A 197 -3.65 17.23 -9.68
N THR A 198 -4.01 18.50 -9.61
CA THR A 198 -4.20 19.36 -10.79
C THR A 198 -2.94 19.47 -11.66
N ILE A 199 -1.76 19.26 -11.09
CA ILE A 199 -0.50 19.28 -11.84
C ILE A 199 -0.26 18.03 -12.68
N ASP A 200 -1.06 16.97 -12.49
CA ASP A 200 -0.97 15.70 -13.19
C ASP A 200 -2.07 15.54 -14.26
N PHE A 201 -2.92 16.55 -14.50
CA PHE A 201 -4.04 16.46 -15.45
C PHE A 201 -3.60 16.25 -16.90
N ASP A 202 -2.46 16.78 -17.30
CA ASP A 202 -1.91 16.60 -18.66
C ASP A 202 -1.39 15.18 -18.94
N LEU A 203 -1.39 14.29 -17.93
CA LEU A 203 -0.95 12.91 -18.09
C LEU A 203 -2.12 12.02 -18.52
N PHE A 204 -1.87 11.06 -19.42
CA PHE A 204 -2.87 10.07 -19.84
C PHE A 204 -4.18 10.67 -20.40
N ASP A 205 -4.09 11.73 -21.21
CA ASP A 205 -5.25 12.44 -21.77
C ASP A 205 -6.02 11.63 -22.82
N ASP A 206 -5.32 10.89 -23.66
CA ASP A 206 -5.90 10.01 -24.68
C ASP A 206 -5.31 8.60 -24.55
N PRO A 207 -5.67 7.89 -23.49
CA PRO A 207 -5.05 6.62 -23.17
C PRO A 207 -5.60 5.49 -24.01
N ASP A 208 -4.69 4.63 -24.51
CA ASP A 208 -4.97 3.32 -25.08
C ASP A 208 -4.22 2.28 -24.25
N PHE A 209 -4.71 2.05 -23.03
CA PHE A 209 -4.08 1.07 -22.15
C PHE A 209 -4.33 -0.35 -22.65
N PRO A 210 -3.35 -1.26 -22.46
CA PRO A 210 -3.55 -2.65 -22.78
C PRO A 210 -4.70 -3.24 -21.96
N VAL A 211 -5.68 -3.82 -22.67
CA VAL A 211 -6.80 -4.50 -22.03
C VAL A 211 -6.30 -5.86 -21.53
N PRO A 212 -6.46 -6.18 -20.22
CA PRO A 212 -6.07 -7.49 -19.70
C PRO A 212 -6.72 -8.64 -20.45
N GLY A 213 -5.99 -9.72 -20.67
CA GLY A 213 -6.49 -10.88 -21.42
C GLY A 213 -7.75 -11.54 -20.83
N ASN A 214 -7.96 -11.35 -19.52
CA ASN A 214 -9.13 -11.82 -18.77
C ASN A 214 -10.14 -10.71 -18.45
N PHE A 215 -10.10 -9.56 -19.14
CA PHE A 215 -11.01 -8.43 -18.88
C PHE A 215 -12.49 -8.78 -19.12
N PHE A 216 -12.77 -9.61 -20.13
CA PHE A 216 -14.13 -10.10 -20.46
C PHE A 216 -14.37 -11.50 -19.87
N ASP A 217 -13.99 -11.69 -18.61
CA ASP A 217 -14.17 -12.93 -17.87
C ASP A 217 -15.66 -13.23 -17.64
N ASP A 218 -16.08 -14.48 -17.89
CA ASP A 218 -17.45 -14.96 -17.71
C ASP A 218 -17.70 -15.58 -16.33
N TYR A 219 -16.62 -15.77 -15.55
CA TYR A 219 -16.60 -16.37 -14.20
C TYR A 219 -17.08 -17.83 -14.14
N GLU A 220 -17.09 -18.56 -15.26
CA GLU A 220 -17.57 -19.95 -15.31
C GLU A 220 -16.91 -20.83 -14.24
N GLY A 221 -17.75 -21.47 -13.40
CA GLY A 221 -17.31 -22.36 -12.33
C GLY A 221 -16.73 -21.67 -11.10
N ARG A 222 -16.86 -20.32 -10.98
CA ARG A 222 -16.35 -19.49 -9.88
C ARG A 222 -17.48 -18.69 -9.23
N LYS A 223 -18.26 -19.38 -8.42
CA LYS A 223 -19.49 -18.82 -7.83
C LYS A 223 -19.26 -17.56 -6.99
N GLY A 224 -18.13 -17.46 -6.28
CA GLY A 224 -17.77 -16.23 -5.56
C GLY A 224 -17.58 -15.05 -6.50
N ALA A 225 -16.93 -15.27 -7.65
CA ALA A 225 -16.71 -14.27 -8.68
C ALA A 225 -18.00 -13.85 -9.39
N GLU A 226 -18.94 -14.79 -9.64
CA GLU A 226 -20.24 -14.46 -10.26
C GLU A 226 -21.09 -13.52 -9.43
N LEU A 227 -20.98 -13.56 -8.09
CA LEU A 227 -21.85 -12.85 -7.15
C LEU A 227 -21.33 -11.44 -6.78
N GLN A 228 -20.13 -11.07 -7.16
CA GLN A 228 -19.51 -9.80 -6.80
C GLN A 228 -20.14 -8.59 -7.52
N LYS A 229 -19.92 -7.38 -6.97
CA LYS A 229 -20.39 -6.10 -7.52
C LYS A 229 -19.23 -5.09 -7.64
N MET A 230 -18.16 -5.49 -8.35
CA MET A 230 -17.01 -4.64 -8.63
C MET A 230 -16.59 -4.69 -10.11
N SER A 231 -17.56 -4.94 -10.99
CA SER A 231 -17.35 -4.89 -12.44
C SER A 231 -17.16 -3.45 -12.91
N ILE A 232 -16.06 -3.21 -13.65
CA ILE A 232 -15.83 -1.91 -14.33
C ILE A 232 -17.02 -1.56 -15.22
N PHE A 233 -17.55 -2.52 -15.97
CA PHE A 233 -18.65 -2.29 -16.87
C PHE A 233 -19.96 -1.96 -16.14
N LYS A 234 -20.34 -2.76 -15.10
CA LYS A 234 -21.67 -2.69 -14.46
C LYS A 234 -21.69 -1.75 -13.24
N ASP A 235 -20.65 -1.77 -12.42
CA ASP A 235 -20.72 -1.22 -11.05
C ASP A 235 -19.95 0.10 -10.89
N MET A 236 -19.05 0.44 -11.84
CA MET A 236 -18.32 1.69 -11.81
C MET A 236 -19.22 2.88 -12.18
N ARG A 237 -19.24 3.89 -11.31
CA ARG A 237 -20.13 5.04 -11.40
C ARG A 237 -19.56 6.09 -12.35
N MET A 238 -20.37 6.57 -13.32
CA MET A 238 -19.94 7.53 -14.31
C MET A 238 -19.45 8.85 -13.67
N ALA A 239 -20.21 9.44 -12.75
CA ALA A 239 -19.87 10.73 -12.15
C ALA A 239 -18.72 10.64 -11.15
N SER A 240 -18.82 9.83 -10.11
CA SER A 240 -17.85 9.83 -9.01
C SER A 240 -16.54 9.09 -9.32
N ASP A 241 -16.61 8.01 -10.12
CA ASP A 241 -15.44 7.21 -10.44
C ASP A 241 -14.76 7.69 -11.74
N LEU A 242 -15.54 7.99 -12.77
CA LEU A 242 -15.05 8.33 -14.12
C LEU A 242 -15.11 9.82 -14.45
N LYS A 243 -15.70 10.66 -13.58
CA LYS A 243 -15.87 12.10 -13.69
C LYS A 243 -16.68 12.52 -14.95
N ILE A 244 -17.54 11.63 -15.42
CA ILE A 244 -18.48 11.88 -16.52
C ILE A 244 -19.83 12.27 -15.91
N THR A 245 -20.27 13.50 -16.15
CA THR A 245 -21.53 14.07 -15.64
C THR A 245 -22.53 14.30 -16.76
N GLY A 246 -23.82 14.42 -16.43
CA GLY A 246 -24.88 14.70 -17.41
C GLY A 246 -25.25 13.51 -18.29
N THR A 247 -24.96 12.28 -17.87
CA THR A 247 -25.21 11.06 -18.68
C THR A 247 -26.70 10.69 -18.77
N ASP A 248 -27.54 11.17 -17.85
CA ASP A 248 -28.97 10.85 -17.78
C ASP A 248 -29.88 11.95 -18.40
N GLY A 249 -29.32 12.76 -19.28
CA GLY A 249 -30.04 13.86 -19.93
C GLY A 249 -30.44 14.95 -18.94
N ASP A 250 -31.73 15.31 -18.89
CA ASP A 250 -32.26 16.37 -18.01
C ASP A 250 -32.38 15.96 -16.54
N SER A 251 -32.18 14.68 -16.19
CA SER A 251 -32.27 14.17 -14.84
C SER A 251 -30.87 13.87 -14.26
N ILE A 252 -30.50 14.61 -13.19
CA ILE A 252 -29.26 14.37 -12.45
C ILE A 252 -29.53 13.34 -11.37
N THR A 253 -28.76 12.21 -11.37
CA THR A 253 -28.86 11.17 -10.34
C THR A 253 -28.45 11.68 -8.95
N GLN A 254 -28.91 11.04 -7.88
CA GLN A 254 -28.49 11.39 -6.52
C GLN A 254 -26.97 11.26 -6.34
N SER A 255 -26.38 10.21 -6.91
CA SER A 255 -24.91 10.00 -6.86
C SER A 255 -24.13 11.15 -7.52
N GLU A 256 -24.64 11.67 -8.63
CA GLU A 256 -24.03 12.82 -9.31
C GLU A 256 -24.19 14.11 -8.50
N LYS A 257 -25.37 14.36 -7.90
CA LYS A 257 -25.59 15.50 -7.00
C LYS A 257 -24.63 15.46 -5.80
N ASP A 258 -24.47 14.30 -5.21
CA ASP A 258 -23.56 14.10 -4.07
C ASP A 258 -22.09 14.36 -4.46
N TYR A 259 -21.68 13.90 -5.64
CA TYR A 259 -20.36 14.16 -6.20
C TYR A 259 -20.11 15.65 -6.45
N ILE A 260 -21.01 16.35 -7.13
CA ILE A 260 -20.92 17.79 -7.38
C ILE A 260 -20.86 18.56 -6.05
N SER A 261 -21.77 18.25 -5.13
CA SER A 261 -21.80 18.88 -3.79
C SER A 261 -20.50 18.64 -3.01
N TYR A 262 -19.87 17.45 -3.16
CA TYR A 262 -18.56 17.19 -2.57
C TYR A 262 -17.50 18.10 -3.16
N LEU A 263 -17.44 18.25 -4.51
CA LEU A 263 -16.46 19.11 -5.18
C LEU A 263 -16.60 20.58 -4.72
N GLU A 264 -17.84 21.11 -4.73
CA GLU A 264 -18.12 22.49 -4.32
C GLU A 264 -17.74 22.80 -2.87
N LYS A 265 -17.94 21.83 -1.96
CA LYS A 265 -17.61 22.00 -0.54
C LYS A 265 -16.12 21.80 -0.21
N ARG A 266 -15.42 21.05 -1.05
CA ARG A 266 -14.06 20.60 -0.76
C ARG A 266 -13.00 21.38 -1.51
N LEU A 267 -13.21 21.72 -2.78
CA LEU A 267 -12.25 22.40 -3.61
C LEU A 267 -12.29 23.92 -3.40
N THR A 268 -11.13 24.57 -3.47
CA THR A 268 -11.08 26.02 -3.60
C THR A 268 -11.65 26.44 -4.96
N PRO A 269 -12.07 27.71 -5.16
CA PRO A 269 -12.55 28.17 -6.46
C PRO A 269 -11.54 27.98 -7.61
N GLN A 270 -10.24 28.04 -7.31
CA GLN A 270 -9.19 27.78 -8.31
C GLN A 270 -9.10 26.29 -8.66
N GLN A 271 -9.08 25.42 -7.66
CA GLN A 271 -9.07 23.96 -7.84
C GLN A 271 -10.34 23.49 -8.57
N TYR A 272 -11.50 24.06 -8.23
CA TYR A 272 -12.76 23.71 -8.86
C TYR A 272 -12.78 24.10 -10.34
N ARG A 273 -12.27 25.29 -10.69
CA ARG A 273 -12.13 25.70 -12.10
C ARG A 273 -11.18 24.79 -12.89
N ALA A 274 -10.04 24.42 -12.30
CA ALA A 274 -9.11 23.47 -12.94
C ALA A 274 -9.79 22.11 -13.17
N TRP A 275 -10.53 21.62 -12.17
CA TRP A 275 -11.32 20.40 -12.25
C TRP A 275 -12.38 20.45 -13.36
N GLN A 276 -13.14 21.56 -13.44
CA GLN A 276 -14.13 21.73 -14.49
C GLN A 276 -13.50 21.76 -15.89
N ASN A 277 -12.40 22.49 -16.07
CA ASN A 277 -11.70 22.56 -17.35
C ASN A 277 -11.25 21.17 -17.83
N GLU A 278 -10.79 20.33 -16.93
CA GLU A 278 -10.35 18.95 -17.25
C GLU A 278 -11.54 18.05 -17.65
N TYR A 279 -12.55 17.95 -16.79
CA TYR A 279 -13.57 16.90 -16.92
C TYR A 279 -14.85 17.34 -17.66
N GLU A 280 -15.11 18.64 -17.84
CA GLU A 280 -16.31 19.11 -18.54
C GLU A 280 -16.23 18.81 -20.04
N SER A 281 -15.07 19.00 -20.65
CA SER A 281 -14.83 18.67 -22.06
C SER A 281 -15.03 17.17 -22.31
N LEU A 282 -14.52 16.33 -21.42
CA LEU A 282 -14.67 14.89 -21.45
C LEU A 282 -16.15 14.47 -21.35
N SER A 283 -16.89 15.06 -20.40
CA SER A 283 -18.32 14.79 -20.22
C SER A 283 -19.14 15.19 -21.47
N ARG A 284 -18.86 16.35 -22.06
CA ARG A 284 -19.51 16.80 -23.30
C ARG A 284 -19.24 15.85 -24.48
N SER A 285 -17.97 15.42 -24.63
CA SER A 285 -17.58 14.50 -25.72
C SER A 285 -18.29 13.14 -25.58
N TYR A 286 -18.29 12.56 -24.38
CA TYR A 286 -18.98 11.30 -24.12
C TYR A 286 -20.50 11.42 -24.35
N ASN A 287 -21.15 12.47 -23.84
CA ASN A 287 -22.60 12.65 -23.96
C ASN A 287 -23.06 12.92 -25.41
N ALA A 288 -22.19 13.48 -26.25
CA ALA A 288 -22.47 13.63 -27.67
C ALA A 288 -22.47 12.30 -28.44
N HIS A 289 -21.68 11.33 -27.97
CA HIS A 289 -21.53 10.01 -28.62
C HIS A 289 -21.45 8.90 -27.55
N PRO A 290 -22.55 8.58 -26.85
CA PRO A 290 -22.56 7.56 -25.82
C PRO A 290 -22.16 6.19 -26.37
N LEU A 291 -21.30 5.48 -25.65
CA LEU A 291 -20.83 4.16 -25.99
C LEU A 291 -21.69 3.07 -25.34
N THR A 292 -21.70 1.87 -25.90
CA THR A 292 -22.41 0.69 -25.40
C THR A 292 -21.57 -0.57 -25.53
N GLY A 293 -21.94 -1.63 -24.81
CA GLY A 293 -21.27 -2.95 -24.90
C GLY A 293 -19.77 -2.87 -24.58
N ASP A 294 -18.98 -3.63 -25.33
CA ASP A 294 -17.53 -3.73 -25.10
C ASP A 294 -16.80 -2.39 -25.25
N SER A 295 -17.25 -1.53 -26.17
CA SER A 295 -16.67 -0.17 -26.32
C SER A 295 -16.86 0.67 -25.07
N LEU A 296 -18.02 0.57 -24.39
CA LEU A 296 -18.25 1.23 -23.11
C LEU A 296 -17.36 0.64 -22.00
N ALA A 297 -17.21 -0.68 -21.98
CA ALA A 297 -16.37 -1.35 -20.99
C ALA A 297 -14.90 -0.91 -21.11
N ILE A 298 -14.35 -0.88 -22.33
CA ILE A 298 -12.98 -0.44 -22.61
C ILE A 298 -12.82 1.06 -22.31
N PHE A 299 -13.79 1.89 -22.68
CA PHE A 299 -13.78 3.32 -22.32
C PHE A 299 -13.72 3.53 -20.80
N LYS A 300 -14.54 2.81 -20.04
CA LYS A 300 -14.52 2.86 -18.57
C LYS A 300 -13.18 2.43 -17.99
N LEU A 301 -12.58 1.35 -18.52
CA LEU A 301 -11.25 0.90 -18.12
C LEU A 301 -10.21 2.01 -18.34
N ASN A 302 -10.15 2.59 -19.54
CA ASN A 302 -9.21 3.66 -19.86
C ASN A 302 -9.38 4.88 -18.96
N ARG A 303 -10.63 5.31 -18.72
CA ARG A 303 -10.91 6.45 -17.83
C ARG A 303 -10.51 6.16 -16.38
N TYR A 304 -10.82 4.97 -15.89
CA TYR A 304 -10.43 4.52 -14.58
C TYR A 304 -8.91 4.51 -14.41
N LEU A 305 -8.20 3.86 -15.33
CA LEU A 305 -6.74 3.77 -15.28
C LEU A 305 -6.07 5.14 -15.38
N SER A 306 -6.58 6.06 -16.23
CA SER A 306 -6.03 7.41 -16.32
C SER A 306 -5.96 8.09 -14.96
N ASP A 307 -7.07 8.18 -14.26
CA ASP A 307 -7.13 8.88 -12.97
C ASP A 307 -6.43 8.11 -11.85
N TYR A 308 -6.49 6.77 -11.87
CA TYR A 308 -5.74 5.93 -10.95
C TYR A 308 -4.22 6.15 -11.08
N LEU A 309 -3.70 6.11 -12.30
CA LEU A 309 -2.28 6.31 -12.58
C LEU A 309 -1.82 7.75 -12.33
N ARG A 310 -2.65 8.76 -12.60
CA ARG A 310 -2.41 10.15 -12.21
C ARG A 310 -2.21 10.30 -10.70
N THR A 311 -3.03 9.62 -9.89
CA THR A 311 -2.84 9.66 -8.43
C THR A 311 -1.54 8.99 -7.99
N ILE A 312 -1.09 7.95 -8.70
CA ILE A 312 0.20 7.28 -8.46
C ILE A 312 1.37 8.22 -8.79
N GLN A 313 1.27 9.05 -9.84
CA GLN A 313 2.32 10.03 -10.17
C GLN A 313 2.58 10.97 -9.00
N SER A 314 1.52 11.40 -8.29
CA SER A 314 1.70 12.20 -7.10
C SER A 314 2.41 11.43 -5.97
N VAL A 315 2.15 10.13 -5.82
CA VAL A 315 2.83 9.27 -4.83
C VAL A 315 4.30 9.12 -5.17
N ASP A 316 4.62 8.78 -6.43
CA ASP A 316 6.00 8.59 -6.88
C ASP A 316 6.82 9.88 -6.71
N ARG A 317 6.32 11.01 -7.20
CA ARG A 317 6.95 12.33 -7.05
C ARG A 317 7.22 12.67 -5.58
N ASN A 318 6.25 12.46 -4.71
CA ASN A 318 6.40 12.77 -3.29
C ASN A 318 7.29 11.78 -2.55
N THR A 319 7.30 10.51 -2.96
CA THR A 319 8.30 9.53 -2.49
C THR A 319 9.72 10.00 -2.88
N GLY A 320 9.91 10.47 -4.11
CA GLY A 320 11.19 11.05 -4.55
C GLY A 320 11.66 12.20 -3.68
N ARG A 321 10.77 13.15 -3.35
CA ARG A 321 11.06 14.27 -2.44
C ARG A 321 11.52 13.81 -1.05
N LEU A 322 10.85 12.77 -0.50
CA LEU A 322 11.24 12.21 0.80
C LEU A 322 12.60 11.51 0.74
N LEU A 323 12.88 10.75 -0.33
CA LEU A 323 14.20 10.14 -0.56
C LEU A 323 15.31 11.18 -0.65
N ASP A 324 15.10 12.23 -1.44
CA ASP A 324 16.06 13.32 -1.62
C ASP A 324 16.33 14.07 -0.30
N PHE A 325 15.30 14.26 0.51
CA PHE A 325 15.45 14.83 1.84
C PHE A 325 16.30 13.93 2.76
N ILE A 326 16.00 12.63 2.83
CA ILE A 326 16.78 11.66 3.63
C ILE A 326 18.25 11.66 3.24
N ASP A 327 18.53 11.67 1.93
CA ASP A 327 19.88 11.64 1.41
C ASP A 327 20.63 12.96 1.69
N SER A 328 19.98 14.11 1.44
CA SER A 328 20.57 15.44 1.69
C SER A 328 20.78 15.74 3.18
N ALA A 329 19.96 15.14 4.05
CA ALA A 329 20.10 15.26 5.51
C ALA A 329 21.21 14.35 6.08
N GLY A 330 21.91 13.55 5.24
CA GLY A 330 22.94 12.63 5.68
C GLY A 330 22.43 11.42 6.46
N LEU A 331 21.16 11.04 6.26
CA LEU A 331 20.49 9.95 6.98
C LEU A 331 20.52 8.62 6.22
N ARG A 332 20.92 8.63 4.93
CA ARG A 332 20.85 7.48 4.04
C ARG A 332 21.52 6.22 4.60
N ASP A 333 22.72 6.35 5.14
CA ASP A 333 23.56 5.21 5.52
C ASP A 333 23.06 4.48 6.76
N ASN A 334 22.16 5.11 7.54
CA ASN A 334 21.54 4.51 8.73
C ASN A 334 20.02 4.56 8.69
N THR A 335 19.39 4.53 7.50
CA THR A 335 17.94 4.56 7.37
C THR A 335 17.44 3.43 6.48
N ILE A 336 16.52 2.66 7.01
CA ILE A 336 15.72 1.69 6.26
C ILE A 336 14.53 2.42 5.67
N ILE A 337 14.34 2.33 4.36
CA ILE A 337 13.15 2.83 3.69
C ILE A 337 12.37 1.64 3.16
N VAL A 338 11.10 1.56 3.53
CA VAL A 338 10.18 0.52 3.09
C VAL A 338 9.05 1.17 2.32
N TYR A 339 8.71 0.62 1.16
CA TYR A 339 7.54 0.98 0.40
C TYR A 339 6.63 -0.24 0.23
N THR A 340 5.33 -0.08 0.51
CA THR A 340 4.31 -1.11 0.32
C THR A 340 2.93 -0.48 0.08
N SER A 341 1.94 -1.31 -0.23
CA SER A 341 0.51 -0.99 -0.17
C SER A 341 -0.17 -1.82 0.91
N ASP A 342 -1.31 -1.36 1.43
CA ASP A 342 -2.08 -2.12 2.40
C ASP A 342 -2.74 -3.38 1.80
N GLN A 343 -2.94 -3.44 0.47
CA GLN A 343 -3.29 -4.63 -0.33
C GLN A 343 -2.98 -4.41 -1.81
N GLY A 344 -3.19 -5.46 -2.62
CA GLY A 344 -3.22 -5.36 -4.06
C GLY A 344 -4.51 -4.74 -4.58
N PHE A 345 -4.62 -4.60 -5.91
CA PHE A 345 -5.76 -3.94 -6.55
C PHE A 345 -5.96 -4.42 -7.98
N TYR A 346 -7.21 -4.58 -8.43
CA TYR A 346 -7.51 -4.95 -9.81
C TYR A 346 -7.44 -3.75 -10.73
N LEU A 347 -6.69 -3.87 -11.81
CA LEU A 347 -6.52 -2.85 -12.84
C LEU A 347 -7.17 -3.27 -14.17
N GLY A 348 -8.30 -3.98 -14.06
CA GLY A 348 -9.06 -4.50 -15.18
C GLY A 348 -9.02 -6.01 -15.31
N GLU A 349 -8.13 -6.70 -14.60
CA GLU A 349 -8.13 -8.15 -14.55
C GLU A 349 -9.50 -8.65 -14.07
N HIS A 350 -10.02 -9.72 -14.65
CA HIS A 350 -11.38 -10.24 -14.46
C HIS A 350 -12.51 -9.23 -14.77
N GLY A 351 -12.22 -8.12 -15.44
CA GLY A 351 -13.16 -7.01 -15.65
C GLY A 351 -13.45 -6.21 -14.40
N TRP A 352 -12.59 -6.28 -13.38
CA TRP A 352 -12.83 -5.72 -12.06
C TRP A 352 -11.99 -4.47 -11.76
N PHE A 353 -12.47 -3.73 -10.76
CA PHE A 353 -11.75 -2.75 -9.98
C PHE A 353 -11.91 -3.11 -8.49
N ASP A 354 -11.23 -2.42 -7.56
CA ASP A 354 -11.24 -2.73 -6.13
C ASP A 354 -10.33 -3.94 -5.76
N LYS A 355 -10.60 -4.67 -4.69
CA LYS A 355 -9.77 -5.70 -4.05
C LYS A 355 -10.65 -6.77 -3.41
N ARG A 356 -10.27 -7.40 -2.30
CA ARG A 356 -11.02 -8.28 -1.39
C ARG A 356 -10.86 -9.77 -1.64
N PHE A 357 -10.83 -10.23 -2.89
CA PHE A 357 -10.63 -11.65 -3.20
C PHE A 357 -9.20 -12.11 -2.88
N MET A 358 -9.04 -13.41 -2.66
CA MET A 358 -7.71 -14.04 -2.52
C MET A 358 -7.00 -14.22 -3.89
N TYR A 359 -7.54 -13.74 -5.00
CA TYR A 359 -6.87 -13.79 -6.29
C TYR A 359 -5.61 -12.91 -6.29
N GLU A 360 -4.61 -13.27 -7.11
CA GLU A 360 -3.26 -12.70 -7.03
C GLU A 360 -3.25 -11.17 -7.08
N GLU A 361 -4.08 -10.54 -7.90
CA GLU A 361 -4.11 -9.08 -8.09
C GLU A 361 -4.52 -8.32 -6.82
N SER A 362 -5.40 -8.89 -6.00
CA SER A 362 -5.85 -8.34 -4.73
C SER A 362 -5.01 -8.80 -3.54
N PHE A 363 -4.60 -10.07 -3.55
CA PHE A 363 -3.85 -10.70 -2.47
C PHE A 363 -2.38 -10.25 -2.43
N ARG A 364 -1.76 -10.08 -3.61
CA ARG A 364 -0.36 -9.68 -3.77
C ARG A 364 -0.22 -8.17 -3.65
N THR A 365 0.77 -7.72 -2.87
CA THR A 365 1.06 -6.31 -2.63
C THR A 365 2.51 -6.00 -2.95
N PRO A 366 2.85 -4.78 -3.42
CA PRO A 366 4.25 -4.41 -3.59
C PRO A 366 4.96 -4.37 -2.23
N LEU A 367 6.23 -4.77 -2.22
CA LEU A 367 7.13 -4.58 -1.08
C LEU A 367 8.55 -4.35 -1.59
N MET A 368 9.09 -3.19 -1.32
CA MET A 368 10.47 -2.82 -1.66
C MET A 368 11.15 -2.23 -0.43
N MET A 369 12.43 -2.51 -0.26
CA MET A 369 13.21 -2.00 0.86
C MET A 369 14.56 -1.47 0.39
N ARG A 370 14.87 -0.21 0.72
CA ARG A 370 16.23 0.34 0.66
C ARG A 370 16.85 0.17 2.03
N LEU A 371 17.96 -0.55 2.08
CA LEU A 371 18.60 -0.93 3.32
C LEU A 371 19.78 0.01 3.65
N PRO A 372 20.15 0.19 4.94
CA PRO A 372 21.33 0.91 5.35
C PRO A 372 22.60 0.15 4.99
N GLN A 373 23.75 0.77 5.20
CA GLN A 373 25.05 0.10 5.00
C GLN A 373 25.17 -1.16 5.89
N GLY A 374 25.81 -2.20 5.34
CA GLY A 374 26.05 -3.47 6.04
C GLY A 374 25.06 -4.59 5.74
N PHE A 375 24.03 -4.33 4.95
CA PHE A 375 23.16 -5.37 4.38
C PHE A 375 23.65 -5.76 2.97
N GLU A 376 23.70 -7.07 2.72
CA GLU A 376 24.24 -7.61 1.45
C GLU A 376 23.14 -7.87 0.40
N ALA A 377 21.90 -8.06 0.82
CA ALA A 377 20.81 -8.35 -0.09
C ALA A 377 20.53 -7.19 -1.06
N LYS A 378 20.47 -7.50 -2.35
CA LYS A 378 20.12 -6.59 -3.44
C LYS A 378 19.36 -7.33 -4.52
N GLY A 379 18.45 -6.60 -5.18
CA GLY A 379 17.67 -7.15 -6.30
C GLY A 379 16.44 -7.93 -5.81
N ASP A 380 16.12 -8.99 -6.53
CA ASP A 380 14.86 -9.72 -6.34
C ASP A 380 14.95 -10.77 -5.23
N ILE A 381 13.94 -10.79 -4.37
CA ILE A 381 13.68 -11.84 -3.37
C ILE A 381 12.40 -12.56 -3.79
N GLY A 382 12.51 -13.86 -4.03
CA GLY A 382 11.43 -14.70 -4.55
C GLY A 382 10.61 -15.41 -3.48
N GLU A 383 11.07 -15.43 -2.24
CA GLU A 383 10.39 -16.10 -1.12
C GLU A 383 9.03 -15.45 -0.83
N MET A 384 8.03 -16.28 -0.49
CA MET A 384 6.70 -15.81 -0.09
C MET A 384 6.76 -15.11 1.26
N VAL A 385 6.38 -13.83 1.30
CA VAL A 385 6.30 -13.01 2.52
C VAL A 385 4.89 -12.43 2.67
N GLN A 386 4.55 -12.04 3.90
CA GLN A 386 3.21 -11.52 4.19
C GLN A 386 3.30 -10.26 5.05
N ASN A 387 2.33 -9.37 4.98
CA ASN A 387 2.33 -8.09 5.71
C ASN A 387 2.52 -8.22 7.22
N ILE A 388 2.15 -9.36 7.83
CA ILE A 388 2.40 -9.65 9.24
C ILE A 388 3.90 -9.82 9.57
N ASP A 389 4.75 -10.04 8.57
CA ASP A 389 6.20 -10.24 8.74
C ASP A 389 6.93 -8.92 9.01
N LEU A 390 6.31 -7.79 8.68
CA LEU A 390 6.95 -6.48 8.82
C LEU A 390 7.15 -6.08 10.28
N ALA A 391 6.20 -6.36 11.17
CA ALA A 391 6.33 -6.05 12.59
C ALA A 391 7.55 -6.74 13.25
N PRO A 392 7.70 -8.07 13.18
CA PRO A 392 8.87 -8.74 13.73
C PRO A 392 10.17 -8.34 13.02
N THR A 393 10.11 -7.98 11.73
CA THR A 393 11.28 -7.48 10.98
C THR A 393 11.79 -6.16 11.53
N PHE A 394 10.91 -5.18 11.73
CA PHE A 394 11.31 -3.88 12.27
C PHE A 394 11.85 -3.99 13.70
N LEU A 395 11.26 -4.85 14.51
CA LEU A 395 11.74 -5.12 15.87
C LEU A 395 13.15 -5.75 15.85
N GLU A 396 13.38 -6.79 15.04
CA GLU A 396 14.69 -7.42 14.95
C GLU A 396 15.75 -6.48 14.43
N LEU A 397 15.44 -5.65 13.40
CA LEU A 397 16.35 -4.64 12.87
C LEU A 397 16.70 -3.56 13.91
N ALA A 398 15.80 -3.29 14.84
CA ALA A 398 16.01 -2.37 15.96
C ALA A 398 16.72 -3.02 17.16
N GLY A 399 17.02 -4.32 17.11
CA GLY A 399 17.59 -5.07 18.23
C GLY A 399 16.58 -5.39 19.35
N VAL A 400 15.27 -5.35 19.03
CA VAL A 400 14.18 -5.67 19.94
C VAL A 400 13.65 -7.06 19.64
N SER A 401 13.52 -7.92 20.65
CA SER A 401 12.93 -9.24 20.46
C SER A 401 11.44 -9.15 20.19
N PRO A 402 10.94 -9.70 19.08
CA PRO A 402 9.51 -9.78 18.83
C PRO A 402 8.81 -10.60 19.92
N PRO A 403 7.58 -10.22 20.33
CA PRO A 403 6.75 -11.06 21.20
C PRO A 403 6.44 -12.43 20.59
N ASP A 404 6.37 -13.49 21.43
CA ASP A 404 6.12 -14.88 21.01
C ASP A 404 4.75 -15.07 20.33
N ASP A 405 3.80 -14.17 20.56
CA ASP A 405 2.45 -14.23 19.99
C ASP A 405 2.32 -13.52 18.64
N MET A 406 3.39 -12.91 18.11
CA MET A 406 3.46 -12.47 16.73
C MET A 406 3.55 -13.69 15.80
N GLN A 407 2.68 -13.74 14.80
CA GLN A 407 2.60 -14.88 13.86
C GLN A 407 3.46 -14.67 12.59
N GLY A 408 3.91 -13.45 12.36
CA GLY A 408 4.82 -13.12 11.27
C GLY A 408 6.23 -13.66 11.49
N MET A 409 6.96 -13.85 10.40
CA MET A 409 8.39 -14.25 10.39
C MET A 409 9.24 -13.03 10.03
N SER A 410 10.29 -12.77 10.78
CA SER A 410 11.22 -11.68 10.42
C SER A 410 11.86 -11.92 9.06
N LEU A 411 11.88 -10.87 8.22
CA LEU A 411 12.53 -10.86 6.91
C LEU A 411 14.05 -10.69 6.99
N VAL A 412 14.60 -10.39 8.16
CA VAL A 412 16.05 -10.14 8.35
C VAL A 412 16.92 -11.27 7.79
N PRO A 413 16.58 -12.56 7.94
CA PRO A 413 17.35 -13.63 7.31
C PRO A 413 17.44 -13.51 5.77
N LEU A 414 16.35 -13.07 5.11
CA LEU A 414 16.32 -12.85 3.66
C LEU A 414 17.13 -11.60 3.25
N LEU A 415 17.25 -10.62 4.15
CA LEU A 415 17.96 -9.35 3.91
C LEU A 415 19.47 -9.47 4.15
N ARG A 416 19.95 -10.50 4.87
CA ARG A 416 21.38 -10.68 5.20
C ARG A 416 22.18 -11.46 4.17
N GLY A 417 21.56 -11.95 3.09
CA GLY A 417 22.29 -12.62 2.02
C GLY A 417 21.97 -14.11 1.84
N PRO A 418 22.81 -14.89 1.12
CA PRO A 418 22.35 -16.04 0.38
C PRO A 418 21.83 -17.20 1.25
N ALA A 419 20.72 -17.74 0.79
CA ALA A 419 20.13 -19.04 1.12
C ALA A 419 19.66 -19.21 2.56
N VAL A 420 18.48 -18.68 2.85
CA VAL A 420 17.68 -19.20 3.97
C VAL A 420 17.33 -20.66 3.65
N LYS A 421 17.92 -21.60 4.41
CA LYS A 421 17.74 -23.04 4.17
C LYS A 421 16.32 -23.54 4.40
N LYS A 422 15.50 -22.79 5.11
CA LYS A 422 14.11 -23.13 5.43
C LYS A 422 13.29 -21.84 5.55
N TRP A 423 12.36 -21.65 4.65
CA TRP A 423 11.35 -20.60 4.67
C TRP A 423 9.96 -21.23 4.63
N ARG A 424 8.91 -20.41 4.76
CA ARG A 424 7.53 -20.91 4.64
C ARG A 424 7.26 -21.42 3.23
N ASP A 425 6.44 -22.43 3.13
CA ASP A 425 5.97 -23.05 1.88
C ASP A 425 4.49 -22.79 1.60
N ALA A 426 3.80 -22.12 2.53
CA ALA A 426 2.39 -21.76 2.39
C ALA A 426 2.06 -20.45 3.10
N LEU A 427 1.03 -19.76 2.59
CA LEU A 427 0.40 -18.57 3.16
C LEU A 427 -1.07 -18.85 3.45
N TYR A 428 -1.54 -18.35 4.59
CA TYR A 428 -2.96 -18.32 4.94
C TYR A 428 -3.55 -16.93 4.66
N TYR A 429 -4.79 -16.92 4.14
CA TYR A 429 -5.58 -15.73 3.87
C TYR A 429 -6.99 -15.90 4.43
N HIS A 430 -7.62 -14.79 4.89
CA HIS A 430 -9.02 -14.83 5.28
C HIS A 430 -9.69 -13.45 5.16
N TYR A 431 -10.72 -13.37 4.35
CA TYR A 431 -11.63 -12.23 4.20
C TYR A 431 -12.95 -12.50 4.93
N TYR A 432 -13.37 -11.58 5.79
CA TYR A 432 -14.51 -11.79 6.71
C TYR A 432 -15.70 -10.87 6.43
N GLU A 433 -15.50 -9.68 5.84
CA GLU A 433 -16.50 -8.63 5.74
C GLU A 433 -17.63 -9.03 4.80
N TYR A 434 -18.75 -9.51 5.41
CA TYR A 434 -19.98 -9.82 4.69
C TYR A 434 -21.19 -9.69 5.63
N PRO A 435 -22.35 -9.09 5.18
CA PRO A 435 -22.45 -8.31 3.95
C PRO A 435 -21.58 -7.06 4.02
N GLY A 436 -20.98 -6.69 2.88
CA GLY A 436 -20.05 -5.57 2.76
C GLY A 436 -20.13 -4.89 1.40
N GLU A 437 -19.24 -3.95 1.18
CA GLU A 437 -19.14 -3.28 -0.12
C GLU A 437 -18.78 -4.30 -1.21
N HIS A 438 -19.28 -4.12 -2.42
CA HIS A 438 -19.09 -5.01 -3.57
C HIS A 438 -19.63 -6.43 -3.43
N ASP A 439 -20.35 -6.73 -2.36
CA ASP A 439 -21.01 -8.03 -2.14
C ASP A 439 -20.04 -9.24 -2.19
N THR A 440 -18.76 -8.99 -1.92
CA THR A 440 -17.72 -10.04 -1.89
C THR A 440 -18.02 -11.02 -0.77
N ARG A 441 -18.13 -12.30 -1.11
CA ARG A 441 -18.44 -13.37 -0.17
C ARG A 441 -17.28 -13.64 0.77
N PRO A 442 -17.54 -13.99 2.05
CA PRO A 442 -16.49 -14.32 2.99
C PRO A 442 -15.80 -15.61 2.56
N HIS A 443 -14.46 -15.62 2.62
CA HIS A 443 -13.67 -16.75 2.18
C HIS A 443 -12.32 -16.79 2.88
N TYR A 444 -11.76 -17.99 2.94
CA TYR A 444 -10.39 -18.21 3.39
C TYR A 444 -9.68 -19.19 2.45
N GLY A 445 -8.37 -19.23 2.54
CA GLY A 445 -7.61 -20.11 1.68
C GLY A 445 -6.16 -20.27 2.06
N VAL A 446 -5.49 -21.12 1.32
CA VAL A 446 -4.07 -21.41 1.40
C VAL A 446 -3.45 -21.26 0.01
N ARG A 447 -2.31 -20.59 -0.05
CA ARG A 447 -1.49 -20.46 -1.25
C ARG A 447 -0.11 -21.04 -0.99
N THR A 448 0.32 -21.97 -1.84
CA THR A 448 1.70 -22.47 -1.95
C THR A 448 2.38 -21.82 -3.16
N ASP A 449 3.62 -22.17 -3.47
CA ASP A 449 4.29 -21.66 -4.68
C ASP A 449 3.52 -21.99 -5.97
N ARG A 450 2.84 -23.12 -5.99
CA ARG A 450 2.14 -23.60 -7.19
C ARG A 450 0.62 -23.59 -7.06
N TYR A 451 0.06 -23.94 -5.93
CA TYR A 451 -1.38 -24.14 -5.79
C TYR A 451 -2.02 -23.10 -4.88
N LYS A 452 -3.24 -22.73 -5.21
CA LYS A 452 -4.12 -21.93 -4.36
C LYS A 452 -5.44 -22.64 -4.18
N LEU A 453 -5.86 -22.83 -2.93
CA LEU A 453 -7.15 -23.38 -2.56
C LEU A 453 -7.94 -22.31 -1.79
N ILE A 454 -9.17 -22.03 -2.22
CA ILE A 454 -10.06 -21.04 -1.62
C ILE A 454 -11.39 -21.71 -1.25
N HIS A 455 -11.89 -21.43 -0.05
CA HIS A 455 -13.23 -21.82 0.39
C HIS A 455 -14.08 -20.57 0.65
N PHE A 456 -15.07 -20.36 -0.17
CA PHE A 456 -16.16 -19.42 0.07
C PHE A 456 -17.18 -20.09 0.99
N TYR A 457 -17.30 -19.62 2.23
CA TYR A 457 -18.13 -20.24 3.26
C TYR A 457 -19.47 -19.52 3.45
N GLY A 458 -20.30 -20.04 4.34
CA GLY A 458 -21.65 -19.51 4.58
C GLY A 458 -22.63 -19.91 3.47
N GLU A 459 -23.41 -18.95 2.98
CA GLU A 459 -24.45 -19.22 1.96
C GLU A 459 -23.87 -19.66 0.60
N THR A 460 -22.62 -19.34 0.32
CA THR A 460 -21.99 -19.67 -0.96
C THR A 460 -21.51 -21.12 -1.00
N ASP A 461 -20.88 -21.60 0.06
CA ASP A 461 -20.32 -22.94 0.26
C ASP A 461 -19.70 -23.53 -1.03
N HIS A 462 -18.62 -22.92 -1.49
CA HIS A 462 -17.99 -23.23 -2.77
C HIS A 462 -16.48 -23.26 -2.63
N TRP A 463 -15.85 -24.22 -3.30
CA TRP A 463 -14.41 -24.38 -3.31
C TRP A 463 -13.83 -24.04 -4.68
N GLU A 464 -12.66 -23.41 -4.67
CA GLU A 464 -11.89 -23.13 -5.87
C GLU A 464 -10.45 -23.59 -5.66
N LEU A 465 -9.89 -24.29 -6.65
CA LEU A 465 -8.50 -24.74 -6.69
C LEU A 465 -7.84 -24.29 -7.98
N TYR A 466 -6.68 -23.69 -7.88
CA TYR A 466 -5.91 -23.18 -9.02
C TYR A 466 -4.50 -23.74 -9.04
N ASP A 467 -3.98 -24.07 -10.24
CA ASP A 467 -2.57 -24.34 -10.50
C ASP A 467 -1.92 -23.09 -11.08
N LEU A 468 -1.29 -22.28 -10.25
CA LEU A 468 -0.73 -20.98 -10.61
C LEU A 468 0.45 -21.06 -11.60
N GLU A 469 1.03 -22.24 -11.80
CA GLU A 469 2.06 -22.46 -12.82
C GLU A 469 1.47 -22.45 -14.23
N SER A 470 0.30 -23.02 -14.41
CA SER A 470 -0.40 -23.12 -15.70
C SER A 470 -1.51 -22.08 -15.88
N ASP A 471 -2.03 -21.51 -14.80
CA ASP A 471 -3.14 -20.56 -14.76
C ASP A 471 -2.85 -19.43 -13.75
N GLN A 472 -1.97 -18.51 -14.15
CA GLN A 472 -1.54 -17.38 -13.29
C GLN A 472 -2.65 -16.37 -13.00
N HIS A 473 -3.71 -16.38 -13.81
CA HIS A 473 -4.86 -15.47 -13.69
C HIS A 473 -6.09 -16.14 -13.09
N GLU A 474 -5.96 -17.35 -12.56
CA GLU A 474 -7.02 -18.03 -11.79
C GLU A 474 -8.36 -18.10 -12.55
N MET A 475 -8.29 -18.43 -13.86
CA MET A 475 -9.43 -18.48 -14.75
C MET A 475 -10.18 -19.80 -14.67
N LYS A 476 -9.49 -20.90 -14.31
CA LYS A 476 -10.03 -22.24 -14.36
C LYS A 476 -10.02 -22.91 -13.00
N ASN A 477 -11.20 -22.97 -12.37
CA ASN A 477 -11.38 -23.80 -11.17
C ASN A 477 -11.19 -25.28 -11.51
N LEU A 478 -10.38 -25.99 -10.75
CA LEU A 478 -10.05 -27.40 -10.93
C LEU A 478 -10.92 -28.36 -10.09
N ILE A 479 -11.88 -27.83 -9.30
CA ILE A 479 -12.84 -28.63 -8.50
C ILE A 479 -14.16 -28.75 -9.22
#